data_6a8b569ca580e2285ded5d080e739f8c
#
_entry.id   6a8b569ca580e2285ded5d080e739f8c
#
_cell.length_a   1.000
_cell.length_b   1.000
_cell.length_c   1.000
_cell.angle_alpha   90.00
_cell.angle_beta   90.00
_cell.angle_gamma   90.00
#
_symmetry.space_group_name_H-M   'P 1'
#
loop_
_entity.id
_entity.type
_entity.pdbx_description
1 polymer ?
#
loop_
_entity_poly.entity_id
_entity_poly.type
_entity_poly.pdbx_seq_one_letter_code
_entity_poly.pdbx_strand_id
1 'polypeptide(L)'
;MHNDHFSRHAQQVLTVARGQDLSHGPASDPSIARSWLRCLQDYHLDPALSIAPTVLEHGRLLESRERLHQVLQIAGSEMNSLHQQLSGAGHAVLLTDARGVILNCVTAPSERRIFERAGLWLGADWSEACEGTNGIGTCLVERQSLTIHRDEHFRGRHTGLTCSASPVFDPHGQLLAVLDVSSAREAVSRQAQFHTMALVNLSAKMIESCYFLRHFENHWLLRFHLQAESVGL
;
A
#
# COMPACT_ATOMS: atom_id res chain seq x y z
N MET A 1 -5.74 14.94 25.15
CA MET A 1 -6.29 13.65 24.65
C MET A 1 -5.55 13.08 23.43
N HIS A 2 -5.16 13.87 22.42
CA HIS A 2 -4.45 13.36 21.23
C HIS A 2 -3.04 12.86 21.55
N ASN A 3 -2.30 13.56 22.42
CA ASN A 3 -0.94 13.20 22.84
C ASN A 3 -0.87 11.90 23.65
N ASP A 4 -1.91 11.58 24.43
CA ASP A 4 -1.95 10.35 25.25
C ASP A 4 -2.18 9.09 24.41
N HIS A 5 -2.89 9.22 23.29
CA HIS A 5 -3.12 8.10 22.38
C HIS A 5 -1.81 7.71 21.64
N PHE A 6 -1.08 8.69 21.12
CA PHE A 6 0.20 8.45 20.44
C PHE A 6 1.25 7.88 21.38
N SER A 7 1.32 8.33 22.63
CA SER A 7 2.23 7.78 23.63
C SER A 7 1.91 6.32 23.98
N ARG A 8 0.63 5.95 24.09
CA ARG A 8 0.20 4.56 24.32
C ARG A 8 0.51 3.67 23.12
N HIS A 9 0.24 4.13 21.91
CA HIS A 9 0.54 3.39 20.69
C HIS A 9 2.05 3.14 20.55
N ALA A 10 2.89 4.16 20.75
CA ALA A 10 4.34 4.00 20.74
C ALA A 10 4.83 3.00 21.77
N GLN A 11 4.30 3.02 23.00
CA GLN A 11 4.60 2.03 24.03
C GLN A 11 4.22 0.61 23.60
N GLN A 12 3.09 0.43 22.93
CA GLN A 12 2.63 -0.86 22.41
C GLN A 12 3.60 -1.41 21.35
N VAL A 13 4.02 -0.57 20.39
CA VAL A 13 5.04 -0.93 19.39
C VAL A 13 6.33 -1.38 20.07
N LEU A 14 6.83 -0.63 21.06
CA LEU A 14 8.05 -0.94 21.80
C LEU A 14 7.93 -2.20 22.67
N THR A 15 6.73 -2.54 23.16
CA THR A 15 6.48 -3.75 23.95
C THR A 15 6.60 -5.00 23.10
N VAL A 16 6.09 -4.96 21.87
CA VAL A 16 6.24 -6.04 20.88
C VAL A 16 7.72 -6.32 20.60
N ALA A 17 8.52 -5.27 20.44
CA ALA A 17 9.97 -5.39 20.21
C ALA A 17 10.73 -6.06 21.37
N ARG A 18 10.20 -6.00 22.59
CA ARG A 18 10.76 -6.64 23.78
C ARG A 18 10.33 -8.10 23.95
N GLY A 19 9.60 -8.67 23.00
CA GLY A 19 9.15 -10.07 23.05
C GLY A 19 8.04 -10.33 24.06
N GLN A 20 7.35 -9.30 24.55
CA GLN A 20 6.25 -9.43 25.47
C GLN A 20 4.95 -9.63 24.69
N ASP A 21 4.27 -10.72 24.99
CA ASP A 21 2.95 -11.22 24.56
C ASP A 21 2.34 -10.64 23.25
N LEU A 22 2.58 -11.36 22.16
CA LEU A 22 2.01 -11.09 20.82
C LEU A 22 0.61 -11.71 20.64
N SER A 23 0.11 -12.44 21.62
CA SER A 23 -1.09 -13.28 21.47
C SER A 23 -2.40 -12.48 21.34
N HIS A 24 -2.44 -11.23 21.81
CA HIS A 24 -3.64 -10.41 21.85
C HIS A 24 -3.33 -8.93 21.57
N GLY A 25 -3.10 -8.56 20.30
CA GLY A 25 -2.80 -7.17 19.95
C GLY A 25 -2.71 -6.92 18.44
N PRO A 26 -2.44 -5.68 18.03
CA PRO A 26 -2.31 -5.31 16.61
C PRO A 26 -1.23 -6.11 15.86
N ALA A 27 -0.18 -6.54 16.53
CA ALA A 27 0.89 -7.35 15.96
C ALA A 27 0.67 -8.87 16.08
N SER A 28 -0.57 -9.33 16.20
CA SER A 28 -0.91 -10.76 16.17
C SER A 28 -0.61 -11.42 14.81
N ASP A 29 -0.61 -10.63 13.73
CA ASP A 29 -0.13 -11.08 12.43
C ASP A 29 1.41 -11.10 12.41
N PRO A 30 2.04 -12.25 12.09
CA PRO A 30 3.50 -12.36 12.05
C PRO A 30 4.19 -11.39 11.08
N SER A 31 3.54 -10.98 9.99
CA SER A 31 4.10 -10.02 9.04
C SER A 31 4.20 -8.62 9.64
N ILE A 32 3.19 -8.22 10.42
CA ILE A 32 3.18 -6.93 11.13
C ILE A 32 4.24 -6.91 12.22
N ALA A 33 4.33 -7.99 13.01
CA ALA A 33 5.36 -8.12 14.04
C ALA A 33 6.79 -8.02 13.45
N ARG A 34 7.04 -8.72 12.34
CA ARG A 34 8.34 -8.62 11.63
C ARG A 34 8.60 -7.22 11.13
N SER A 35 7.60 -6.57 10.57
CA SER A 35 7.72 -5.20 10.07
C SER A 35 8.03 -4.22 11.21
N TRP A 36 7.36 -4.32 12.35
CA TRP A 36 7.67 -3.49 13.51
C TRP A 36 9.09 -3.69 14.02
N LEU A 37 9.57 -4.94 14.05
CA LEU A 37 10.96 -5.23 14.42
C LEU A 37 11.96 -4.62 13.44
N ARG A 38 11.74 -4.75 12.11
CA ARG A 38 12.57 -4.09 11.09
C ARG A 38 12.60 -2.58 11.27
N CYS A 39 11.44 -1.96 11.50
CA CYS A 39 11.35 -0.51 11.71
C CYS A 39 12.22 -0.05 12.87
N LEU A 40 12.22 -0.80 13.97
CA LEU A 40 12.99 -0.46 15.18
C LEU A 40 14.47 -0.81 15.06
N GLN A 41 14.81 -1.99 14.53
CA GLN A 41 16.16 -2.55 14.57
C GLN A 41 16.98 -2.19 13.34
N ASP A 42 16.38 -2.26 12.15
CA ASP A 42 17.10 -2.05 10.89
C ASP A 42 17.01 -0.60 10.41
N TYR A 43 15.83 0.03 10.56
CA TYR A 43 15.62 1.41 10.12
C TYR A 43 15.78 2.43 11.27
N HIS A 44 15.93 1.99 12.51
CA HIS A 44 16.09 2.84 13.69
C HIS A 44 15.02 3.92 13.85
N LEU A 45 13.77 3.58 13.47
CA LEU A 45 12.65 4.49 13.57
C LEU A 45 12.13 4.57 15.01
N ASP A 46 11.72 5.77 15.42
CA ASP A 46 11.02 5.99 16.68
C ASP A 46 9.50 6.10 16.41
N PRO A 47 8.66 5.21 16.96
CA PRO A 47 7.21 5.25 16.76
C PRO A 47 6.54 6.49 17.36
N ALA A 48 7.19 7.14 18.34
CA ALA A 48 6.69 8.36 18.98
C ALA A 48 6.95 9.63 18.15
N LEU A 49 7.91 9.61 17.23
CA LEU A 49 8.25 10.78 16.43
C LEU A 49 7.21 11.03 15.34
N SER A 50 6.68 12.25 15.32
CA SER A 50 5.85 12.76 14.23
C SER A 50 6.70 13.64 13.33
N ILE A 51 7.28 13.03 12.28
CA ILE A 51 8.10 13.74 11.27
C ILE A 51 7.21 14.03 10.06
N ALA A 52 7.45 15.15 9.39
CA ALA A 52 6.78 15.46 8.13
C ALA A 52 7.09 14.35 7.08
N PRO A 53 6.14 14.00 6.20
CA PRO A 53 6.39 13.01 5.16
C PRO A 53 7.58 13.42 4.29
N THR A 54 8.43 12.43 3.98
CA THR A 54 9.49 12.63 2.99
C THR A 54 8.86 12.75 1.62
N VAL A 55 9.24 13.79 0.88
CA VAL A 55 8.69 14.04 -0.47
C VAL A 55 9.83 14.08 -1.47
N LEU A 56 9.66 13.35 -2.55
CA LEU A 56 10.64 13.32 -3.64
C LEU A 56 10.69 14.67 -4.35
N GLU A 57 11.87 15.14 -4.69
CA GLU A 57 12.05 16.33 -5.51
C GLU A 57 11.31 16.20 -6.85
N HIS A 58 10.76 17.33 -7.33
CA HIS A 58 9.90 17.34 -8.52
C HIS A 58 10.56 16.70 -9.76
N GLY A 59 11.83 16.98 -10.02
CA GLY A 59 12.58 16.39 -11.13
C GLY A 59 12.64 14.86 -11.06
N ARG A 60 12.97 14.33 -9.87
CA ARG A 60 13.04 12.88 -9.63
C ARG A 60 11.65 12.20 -9.70
N LEU A 61 10.60 12.92 -9.29
CA LEU A 61 9.24 12.42 -9.45
C LEU A 61 8.87 12.29 -10.94
N LEU A 62 9.21 13.29 -11.75
CA LEU A 62 8.97 13.24 -13.20
C LEU A 62 9.74 12.10 -13.85
N GLU A 63 11.00 11.87 -13.51
CA GLU A 63 11.81 10.75 -13.99
C GLU A 63 11.18 9.39 -13.61
N SER A 64 10.70 9.24 -12.38
CA SER A 64 10.01 8.02 -11.95
C SER A 64 8.71 7.79 -12.71
N ARG A 65 7.93 8.84 -12.94
CA ARG A 65 6.69 8.77 -13.74
C ARG A 65 6.95 8.44 -15.20
N GLU A 66 8.00 9.00 -15.79
CA GLU A 66 8.39 8.71 -17.18
C GLU A 66 8.82 7.24 -17.32
N ARG A 67 9.65 6.75 -16.41
CA ARG A 67 10.08 5.34 -16.40
C ARG A 67 8.92 4.36 -16.28
N LEU A 68 7.87 4.70 -15.53
CA LEU A 68 6.67 3.89 -15.33
C LEU A 68 5.47 4.36 -16.16
N HIS A 69 5.70 5.18 -17.19
CA HIS A 69 4.65 5.80 -18.00
C HIS A 69 3.63 4.77 -18.54
N GLN A 70 4.07 3.65 -19.09
CA GLN A 70 3.17 2.61 -19.60
C GLN A 70 2.28 2.01 -18.50
N VAL A 71 2.87 1.71 -17.34
CA VAL A 71 2.12 1.19 -16.18
C VAL A 71 1.13 2.22 -15.68
N LEU A 72 1.52 3.49 -15.58
CA LEU A 72 0.66 4.59 -15.15
C LEU A 72 -0.53 4.79 -16.11
N GLN A 73 -0.33 4.63 -17.42
CA GLN A 73 -1.42 4.69 -18.40
C GLN A 73 -2.41 3.55 -18.20
N ILE A 74 -1.93 2.30 -18.07
CA ILE A 74 -2.76 1.12 -17.85
C ILE A 74 -3.49 1.23 -16.51
N ALA A 75 -2.76 1.54 -15.43
CA ALA A 75 -3.30 1.60 -14.10
C ALA A 75 -4.32 2.74 -13.91
N GLY A 76 -4.22 3.83 -14.68
CA GLY A 76 -5.10 4.99 -14.51
C GLY A 76 -6.58 4.67 -14.68
N SER A 77 -6.95 3.87 -15.67
CA SER A 77 -8.33 3.43 -15.90
C SER A 77 -8.79 2.45 -14.81
N GLU A 78 -7.92 1.50 -14.43
CA GLU A 78 -8.22 0.49 -13.41
C GLU A 78 -8.37 1.13 -12.02
N MET A 79 -7.52 2.08 -11.66
CA MET A 79 -7.62 2.84 -10.39
C MET A 79 -8.95 3.60 -10.30
N ASN A 80 -9.41 4.22 -11.39
CA ASN A 80 -10.71 4.89 -11.43
C ASN A 80 -11.86 3.89 -11.28
N SER A 81 -11.80 2.74 -11.96
CA SER A 81 -12.78 1.65 -11.85
C SER A 81 -12.83 1.12 -10.41
N LEU A 82 -11.68 0.82 -9.82
CA LEU A 82 -11.55 0.36 -8.43
C LEU A 82 -12.14 1.38 -7.46
N HIS A 83 -11.81 2.66 -7.62
CA HIS A 83 -12.37 3.73 -6.78
C HIS A 83 -13.89 3.82 -6.88
N GLN A 84 -14.47 3.64 -8.08
CA GLN A 84 -15.93 3.61 -8.29
C GLN A 84 -16.57 2.38 -7.64
N GLN A 85 -15.94 1.21 -7.72
CA GLN A 85 -16.43 -0.04 -7.12
C GLN A 85 -16.45 0.01 -5.59
N LEU A 86 -15.51 0.73 -4.99
CA LEU A 86 -15.48 0.94 -3.53
C LEU A 86 -16.61 1.84 -3.03
N SER A 87 -17.45 2.32 -3.92
CA SER A 87 -18.67 3.14 -3.79
C SER A 87 -18.81 3.82 -2.44
N GLY A 88 -18.39 5.03 -2.38
CA GLY A 88 -18.62 5.89 -1.21
C GLY A 88 -17.36 6.55 -0.72
N ALA A 89 -17.58 7.66 -0.04
CA ALA A 89 -16.60 8.53 0.54
C ALA A 89 -15.60 7.78 1.46
N GLY A 90 -14.37 8.25 1.53
CA GLY A 90 -13.37 7.81 2.48
C GLY A 90 -12.32 6.85 1.95
N HIS A 91 -12.12 6.77 0.63
CA HIS A 91 -11.07 5.96 0.04
C HIS A 91 -10.16 6.77 -0.90
N ALA A 92 -8.87 6.47 -0.85
CA ALA A 92 -7.90 6.86 -1.86
C ALA A 92 -7.29 5.61 -2.49
N VAL A 93 -7.23 5.56 -3.81
CA VAL A 93 -6.53 4.52 -4.57
C VAL A 93 -5.19 5.10 -5.01
N LEU A 94 -4.10 4.44 -4.65
CA LEU A 94 -2.74 4.91 -4.82
C LEU A 94 -1.95 3.91 -5.66
N LEU A 95 -1.07 4.41 -6.51
CA LEU A 95 -0.05 3.63 -7.20
C LEU A 95 1.32 4.20 -6.89
N THR A 96 2.23 3.36 -6.45
CA THR A 96 3.61 3.74 -6.14
C THR A 96 4.60 3.13 -7.13
N ASP A 97 5.85 3.59 -7.11
CA ASP A 97 6.96 2.83 -7.70
C ASP A 97 7.44 1.73 -6.73
N ALA A 98 8.44 0.94 -7.17
CA ALA A 98 9.05 -0.13 -6.38
C ALA A 98 9.86 0.37 -5.16
N ARG A 99 9.95 1.68 -4.94
CA ARG A 99 10.58 2.29 -3.78
C ARG A 99 9.57 2.80 -2.75
N GLY A 100 8.29 2.83 -3.11
CA GLY A 100 7.21 3.33 -2.25
C GLY A 100 6.82 4.78 -2.49
N VAL A 101 7.35 5.42 -3.54
CA VAL A 101 6.98 6.78 -3.91
C VAL A 101 5.64 6.81 -4.63
N ILE A 102 4.68 7.58 -4.12
CA ILE A 102 3.35 7.70 -4.72
C ILE A 102 3.45 8.43 -6.07
N LEU A 103 3.07 7.74 -7.16
CA LEU A 103 3.11 8.25 -8.53
C LEU A 103 1.73 8.62 -9.07
N ASN A 104 0.66 8.05 -8.53
CA ASN A 104 -0.72 8.39 -8.90
C ASN A 104 -1.65 8.24 -7.69
N CYS A 105 -2.69 9.06 -7.65
CA CYS A 105 -3.69 9.05 -6.58
C CYS A 105 -5.06 9.39 -7.16
N VAL A 106 -6.05 8.53 -6.87
CA VAL A 106 -7.46 8.73 -7.21
C VAL A 106 -8.26 8.79 -5.91
N THR A 107 -8.95 9.89 -5.68
CA THR A 107 -9.83 10.11 -4.53
C THR A 107 -10.92 11.12 -4.87
N ALA A 108 -12.01 11.13 -4.12
CA ALA A 108 -13.04 12.14 -4.28
C ALA A 108 -12.50 13.55 -3.94
N PRO A 109 -12.84 14.58 -4.72
CA PRO A 109 -12.34 15.95 -4.48
C PRO A 109 -12.61 16.48 -3.07
N SER A 110 -13.75 16.08 -2.48
CA SER A 110 -14.15 16.45 -1.11
C SER A 110 -13.25 15.85 -0.03
N GLU A 111 -12.55 14.75 -0.33
CA GLU A 111 -11.74 13.97 0.62
C GLU A 111 -10.24 14.20 0.46
N ARG A 112 -9.84 14.82 -0.64
CA ARG A 112 -8.44 15.08 -0.96
C ARG A 112 -7.64 15.64 0.22
N ARG A 113 -8.21 16.62 0.94
CA ARG A 113 -7.54 17.23 2.11
C ARG A 113 -7.32 16.27 3.27
N ILE A 114 -8.17 15.24 3.42
CA ILE A 114 -8.03 14.23 4.48
C ILE A 114 -6.78 13.40 4.19
N PHE A 115 -6.64 12.91 2.96
CA PHE A 115 -5.50 12.10 2.55
C PHE A 115 -4.20 12.91 2.47
N GLU A 116 -4.27 14.15 2.01
CA GLU A 116 -3.11 15.06 2.04
C GLU A 116 -2.59 15.29 3.46
N ARG A 117 -3.46 15.48 4.46
CA ARG A 117 -3.07 15.60 5.87
C ARG A 117 -2.44 14.31 6.41
N ALA A 118 -2.85 13.16 5.91
CA ALA A 118 -2.26 11.86 6.26
C ALA A 118 -0.91 11.61 5.56
N GLY A 119 -0.52 12.46 4.61
CA GLY A 119 0.72 12.29 3.84
C GLY A 119 0.56 11.50 2.54
N LEU A 120 -0.67 11.23 2.11
CA LEU A 120 -0.98 10.44 0.92
C LEU A 120 -1.17 11.37 -0.30
N TRP A 121 -0.06 11.83 -0.89
CA TRP A 121 -0.05 12.67 -2.09
C TRP A 121 1.10 12.31 -3.03
N LEU A 122 1.07 12.87 -4.23
CA LEU A 122 2.09 12.61 -5.25
C LEU A 122 3.49 13.00 -4.76
N GLY A 123 4.43 12.09 -4.94
CA GLY A 123 5.83 12.25 -4.56
C GLY A 123 6.15 11.91 -3.11
N ALA A 124 5.16 11.63 -2.26
CA ALA A 124 5.41 11.18 -0.89
C ALA A 124 6.00 9.76 -0.89
N ASP A 125 7.02 9.56 -0.08
CA ASP A 125 7.71 8.28 0.12
C ASP A 125 7.06 7.52 1.29
N TRP A 126 6.41 6.42 0.97
CA TRP A 126 5.74 5.53 1.90
C TRP A 126 6.49 4.21 2.10
N SER A 127 7.79 4.17 1.83
CA SER A 127 8.62 3.03 2.20
C SER A 127 8.61 2.76 3.71
N GLU A 128 8.84 1.52 4.10
CA GLU A 128 8.97 1.17 5.52
C GLU A 128 10.10 1.95 6.22
N ALA A 129 11.19 2.23 5.50
CA ALA A 129 12.31 2.99 6.03
C ALA A 129 11.95 4.45 6.37
N CYS A 130 10.95 5.04 5.70
CA CYS A 130 10.48 6.40 5.95
C CYS A 130 9.29 6.45 6.89
N GLU A 131 8.26 5.66 6.63
CA GLU A 131 6.98 5.76 7.33
C GLU A 131 6.71 4.63 8.32
N GLY A 132 7.63 3.66 8.41
CA GLY A 132 7.41 2.47 9.22
C GLY A 132 6.38 1.54 8.59
N THR A 133 5.86 0.60 9.38
CA THR A 133 4.82 -0.34 8.93
C THR A 133 3.61 0.39 8.40
N ASN A 134 3.28 0.14 7.13
CA ASN A 134 2.14 0.68 6.41
C ASN A 134 1.81 -0.23 5.23
N GLY A 135 0.64 -0.04 4.58
CA GLY A 135 0.21 -0.91 3.47
C GLY A 135 1.25 -0.97 2.35
N ILE A 136 1.73 0.18 1.89
CA ILE A 136 2.66 0.28 0.76
C ILE A 136 4.03 -0.30 1.12
N GLY A 137 4.67 0.25 2.15
CA GLY A 137 6.05 -0.11 2.52
C GLY A 137 6.20 -1.56 2.94
N THR A 138 5.27 -2.08 3.73
CA THR A 138 5.28 -3.48 4.16
C THR A 138 4.99 -4.43 3.00
N CYS A 139 4.07 -4.06 2.08
CA CYS A 139 3.82 -4.82 0.85
C CYS A 139 5.07 -4.92 -0.04
N LEU A 140 5.84 -3.83 -0.15
CA LEU A 140 7.11 -3.83 -0.90
C LEU A 140 8.12 -4.82 -0.33
N VAL A 141 8.30 -4.83 1.00
CA VAL A 141 9.29 -5.68 1.68
C VAL A 141 8.85 -7.15 1.68
N GLU A 142 7.60 -7.42 2.04
CA GLU A 142 7.06 -8.79 2.09
C GLU A 142 6.74 -9.37 0.69
N ARG A 143 6.66 -8.52 -0.34
CA ARG A 143 6.32 -8.89 -1.74
C ARG A 143 5.01 -9.67 -1.86
N GLN A 144 4.07 -9.40 -0.97
CA GLN A 144 2.76 -10.03 -0.90
C GLN A 144 1.67 -9.03 -0.54
N SER A 145 0.44 -9.37 -0.91
CA SER A 145 -0.71 -8.54 -0.56
C SER A 145 -1.00 -8.62 0.93
N LEU A 146 -1.29 -7.48 1.52
CA LEU A 146 -1.57 -7.38 2.95
C LEU A 146 -2.46 -6.18 3.28
N THR A 147 -3.10 -6.24 4.43
CA THR A 147 -3.84 -5.13 5.01
C THR A 147 -3.17 -4.70 6.31
N ILE A 148 -2.93 -3.41 6.46
CA ILE A 148 -2.51 -2.78 7.71
C ILE A 148 -3.72 -2.00 8.25
N HIS A 149 -4.23 -2.45 9.39
CA HIS A 149 -5.44 -1.90 9.98
C HIS A 149 -5.12 -1.05 11.19
N ARG A 150 -5.37 0.27 11.12
CA ARG A 150 -5.31 1.22 12.24
C ARG A 150 -4.04 1.09 13.10
N ASP A 151 -4.18 0.54 14.31
CA ASP A 151 -3.10 0.41 15.29
C ASP A 151 -1.99 -0.59 14.87
N GLU A 152 -2.15 -1.25 13.72
CA GLU A 152 -1.09 -2.05 13.10
C GLU A 152 -0.04 -1.17 12.40
N HIS A 153 -0.36 0.08 12.08
CA HIS A 153 0.64 1.04 11.57
C HIS A 153 1.70 1.33 12.63
N PHE A 154 2.94 1.52 12.17
CA PHE A 154 4.04 1.82 13.09
C PHE A 154 3.93 3.21 13.72
N ARG A 155 3.59 4.24 12.92
CA ARG A 155 3.47 5.62 13.41
C ARG A 155 2.08 5.92 13.92
N GLY A 156 1.98 6.50 15.12
CA GLY A 156 0.71 6.88 15.73
C GLY A 156 -0.17 7.80 14.85
N ARG A 157 0.43 8.64 14.01
CA ARG A 157 -0.32 9.52 13.09
C ARG A 157 -1.09 8.76 11.99
N HIS A 158 -0.73 7.51 11.71
CA HIS A 158 -1.37 6.68 10.69
C HIS A 158 -2.44 5.73 11.25
N THR A 159 -2.62 5.69 12.57
CA THR A 159 -3.63 4.83 13.23
C THR A 159 -5.08 5.17 12.87
N GLY A 160 -5.31 6.31 12.22
CA GLY A 160 -6.60 6.66 11.62
C GLY A 160 -6.85 6.02 10.25
N LEU A 161 -5.84 5.38 9.65
CA LEU A 161 -5.91 4.78 8.32
C LEU A 161 -6.09 3.26 8.40
N THR A 162 -6.69 2.71 7.36
CA THR A 162 -6.62 1.28 7.03
C THR A 162 -6.21 1.15 5.58
N CYS A 163 -5.11 0.45 5.32
CA CYS A 163 -4.49 0.31 4.01
C CYS A 163 -4.56 -1.14 3.55
N SER A 164 -5.00 -1.37 2.32
CA SER A 164 -4.98 -2.68 1.66
C SER A 164 -4.13 -2.55 0.40
N ALA A 165 -2.99 -3.25 0.37
CA ALA A 165 -1.99 -3.12 -0.68
C ALA A 165 -1.69 -4.45 -1.36
N SER A 166 -1.47 -4.40 -2.67
CA SER A 166 -1.07 -5.54 -3.49
C SER A 166 0.12 -5.17 -4.36
N PRO A 167 1.16 -6.03 -4.47
CA PRO A 167 2.26 -5.81 -5.36
C PRO A 167 1.82 -5.98 -6.82
N VAL A 168 2.45 -5.22 -7.70
CA VAL A 168 2.31 -5.33 -9.15
C VAL A 168 3.67 -5.73 -9.71
N PHE A 169 3.74 -6.88 -10.38
CA PHE A 169 4.97 -7.41 -10.94
C PHE A 169 5.04 -7.16 -12.45
N ASP A 170 6.25 -7.03 -12.94
CA ASP A 170 6.53 -6.99 -14.38
C ASP A 170 6.47 -8.41 -15.00
N PRO A 171 6.53 -8.54 -16.34
CA PRO A 171 6.53 -9.83 -17.02
C PRO A 171 7.69 -10.78 -16.65
N HIS A 172 8.71 -10.26 -15.98
CA HIS A 172 9.88 -11.02 -15.53
C HIS A 172 9.81 -11.37 -14.04
N GLY A 173 8.68 -11.06 -13.35
CA GLY A 173 8.49 -11.30 -11.93
C GLY A 173 9.22 -10.31 -11.02
N GLN A 174 9.69 -9.17 -11.57
CA GLN A 174 10.26 -8.11 -10.75
C GLN A 174 9.17 -7.21 -10.21
N LEU A 175 9.32 -6.79 -8.96
CA LEU A 175 8.38 -5.86 -8.33
C LEU A 175 8.48 -4.49 -9.04
N LEU A 176 7.39 -4.06 -9.63
CA LEU A 176 7.29 -2.86 -10.45
C LEU A 176 6.64 -1.70 -9.70
N ALA A 177 5.57 -2.00 -8.97
CA ALA A 177 4.72 -1.02 -8.30
C ALA A 177 3.97 -1.67 -7.12
N VAL A 178 3.30 -0.84 -6.33
CA VAL A 178 2.27 -1.29 -5.38
C VAL A 178 0.99 -0.52 -5.65
N LEU A 179 -0.13 -1.25 -5.76
CA LEU A 179 -1.47 -0.71 -5.75
C LEU A 179 -2.01 -0.75 -4.32
N ASP A 180 -2.40 0.39 -3.78
CA ASP A 180 -2.94 0.51 -2.42
C ASP A 180 -4.31 1.18 -2.42
N VAL A 181 -5.18 0.72 -1.53
CA VAL A 181 -6.42 1.41 -1.15
C VAL A 181 -6.31 1.79 0.32
N SER A 182 -6.18 3.08 0.56
CA SER A 182 -6.20 3.67 1.90
C SER A 182 -7.59 4.18 2.25
N SER A 183 -8.10 3.81 3.42
CA SER A 183 -9.36 4.31 3.98
C SER A 183 -9.11 5.11 5.25
N ALA A 184 -9.76 6.28 5.35
CA ALA A 184 -9.76 7.13 6.53
C ALA A 184 -11.08 7.05 7.34
N ARG A 185 -11.91 6.05 7.07
CA ARG A 185 -13.21 5.87 7.73
C ARG A 185 -13.04 5.24 9.12
N GLU A 186 -13.73 5.80 10.13
CA GLU A 186 -13.67 5.28 11.50
C GLU A 186 -14.31 3.90 11.67
N ALA A 187 -15.30 3.55 10.87
CA ALA A 187 -16.16 2.37 11.04
C ALA A 187 -15.88 1.23 10.04
N VAL A 188 -14.66 1.11 9.53
CA VAL A 188 -14.35 -0.02 8.62
C VAL A 188 -14.08 -1.27 9.44
N SER A 189 -14.97 -2.27 9.34
CA SER A 189 -14.77 -3.56 10.00
C SER A 189 -13.65 -4.36 9.30
N ARG A 190 -12.98 -5.25 10.05
CA ARG A 190 -12.02 -6.21 9.45
C ARG A 190 -12.65 -7.02 8.30
N GLN A 191 -13.93 -7.37 8.41
CA GLN A 191 -14.63 -8.11 7.35
C GLN A 191 -14.76 -7.29 6.07
N ALA A 192 -15.04 -5.98 6.16
CA ALA A 192 -15.07 -5.10 4.98
C ALA A 192 -13.68 -5.01 4.30
N GLN A 193 -12.59 -5.17 5.06
CA GLN A 193 -11.24 -5.18 4.52
C GLN A 193 -10.96 -6.38 3.62
N PHE A 194 -11.54 -7.55 3.89
CA PHE A 194 -11.39 -8.71 2.99
C PHE A 194 -11.97 -8.43 1.60
N HIS A 195 -13.10 -7.73 1.52
CA HIS A 195 -13.68 -7.33 0.23
C HIS A 195 -12.79 -6.30 -0.49
N THR A 196 -12.30 -5.29 0.25
CA THR A 196 -11.37 -4.30 -0.31
C THR A 196 -10.10 -4.99 -0.82
N MET A 197 -9.51 -5.89 -0.04
CA MET A 197 -8.31 -6.64 -0.43
C MET A 197 -8.55 -7.51 -1.67
N ALA A 198 -9.71 -8.16 -1.77
CA ALA A 198 -10.06 -8.97 -2.95
C ALA A 198 -10.12 -8.09 -4.22
N LEU A 199 -10.72 -6.90 -4.13
CA LEU A 199 -10.77 -5.94 -5.24
C LEU A 199 -9.38 -5.42 -5.59
N VAL A 200 -8.56 -5.05 -4.60
CA VAL A 200 -7.19 -4.57 -4.82
C VAL A 200 -6.34 -5.64 -5.51
N ASN A 201 -6.44 -6.90 -5.05
CA ASN A 201 -5.73 -8.02 -5.68
C ASN A 201 -6.17 -8.23 -7.13
N LEU A 202 -7.48 -8.19 -7.40
CA LEU A 202 -8.01 -8.34 -8.75
C LEU A 202 -7.50 -7.21 -9.65
N SER A 203 -7.59 -5.96 -9.20
CA SER A 203 -7.11 -4.80 -9.95
C SER A 203 -5.60 -4.84 -10.20
N ALA A 204 -4.80 -5.26 -9.21
CA ALA A 204 -3.36 -5.44 -9.39
C ALA A 204 -3.06 -6.49 -10.49
N LYS A 205 -3.77 -7.63 -10.47
CA LYS A 205 -3.64 -8.67 -11.51
C LYS A 205 -4.13 -8.20 -12.89
N MET A 206 -5.14 -7.36 -12.96
CA MET A 206 -5.57 -6.74 -14.21
C MET A 206 -4.49 -5.82 -14.77
N ILE A 207 -3.87 -4.99 -13.94
CA ILE A 207 -2.75 -4.13 -14.34
C ILE A 207 -1.58 -4.99 -14.85
N GLU A 208 -1.17 -6.05 -14.12
CA GLU A 208 -0.12 -6.98 -14.55
C GLU A 208 -0.44 -7.61 -15.91
N SER A 209 -1.67 -8.12 -16.07
CA SER A 209 -2.11 -8.77 -17.31
C SER A 209 -2.10 -7.82 -18.50
N CYS A 210 -2.62 -6.61 -18.33
CA CYS A 210 -2.61 -5.59 -19.37
C CYS A 210 -1.18 -5.15 -19.71
N TYR A 211 -0.32 -5.00 -18.71
CA TYR A 211 1.07 -4.64 -18.91
C TYR A 211 1.84 -5.76 -19.63
N PHE A 212 1.60 -7.01 -19.26
CA PHE A 212 2.17 -8.18 -19.94
C PHE A 212 1.78 -8.22 -21.42
N LEU A 213 0.50 -8.07 -21.74
CA LEU A 213 0.01 -8.06 -23.12
C LEU A 213 0.61 -6.90 -23.91
N ARG A 214 0.73 -5.72 -23.31
CA ARG A 214 1.36 -4.56 -23.94
C ARG A 214 2.86 -4.76 -24.18
N HIS A 215 3.56 -5.35 -23.21
CA HIS A 215 5.00 -5.63 -23.29
C HIS A 215 5.34 -6.60 -24.43
N PHE A 216 4.46 -7.59 -24.66
CA PHE A 216 4.63 -8.61 -25.69
C PHE A 216 3.71 -8.42 -26.90
N GLU A 217 3.24 -7.20 -27.19
CA GLU A 217 2.29 -6.92 -28.28
C GLU A 217 2.78 -7.37 -29.66
N ASN A 218 4.10 -7.44 -29.86
CA ASN A 218 4.75 -7.89 -31.11
C ASN A 218 5.26 -9.35 -31.06
N HIS A 219 4.80 -10.15 -30.09
CA HIS A 219 5.23 -11.53 -29.90
C HIS A 219 4.04 -12.50 -30.01
N TRP A 220 4.31 -13.73 -30.39
CA TRP A 220 3.36 -14.82 -30.29
C TRP A 220 3.22 -15.23 -28.83
N LEU A 221 2.00 -15.22 -28.30
CA LEU A 221 1.69 -15.65 -26.92
C LEU A 221 1.05 -17.04 -26.97
N LEU A 222 1.75 -18.03 -26.41
CA LEU A 222 1.25 -19.38 -26.21
C LEU A 222 0.82 -19.55 -24.75
N ARG A 223 -0.45 -19.86 -24.53
CA ARG A 223 -1.00 -20.11 -23.19
C ARG A 223 -1.18 -21.60 -22.97
N PHE A 224 -0.70 -22.08 -21.85
CA PHE A 224 -0.86 -23.48 -21.42
C PHE A 224 -1.54 -23.50 -20.06
N HIS A 225 -2.50 -24.38 -19.90
CA HIS A 225 -3.13 -24.63 -18.62
C HIS A 225 -3.41 -26.13 -18.47
N LEU A 226 -3.34 -26.66 -17.24
CA LEU A 226 -3.63 -28.06 -16.95
C LEU A 226 -5.10 -28.43 -17.18
N GLN A 227 -6.01 -27.45 -17.10
CA GLN A 227 -7.43 -27.60 -17.39
C GLN A 227 -7.78 -26.85 -18.68
N ALA A 228 -8.29 -27.56 -19.67
CA ALA A 228 -8.61 -26.98 -20.99
C ALA A 228 -9.56 -25.78 -20.92
N GLU A 229 -10.48 -25.78 -19.94
CA GLU A 229 -11.50 -24.74 -19.72
C GLU A 229 -10.90 -23.39 -19.25
N SER A 230 -9.66 -23.38 -18.78
CA SER A 230 -8.98 -22.19 -18.25
C SER A 230 -8.05 -21.50 -19.25
N VAL A 231 -7.94 -22.01 -20.48
CA VAL A 231 -7.02 -21.45 -21.51
C VAL A 231 -7.49 -20.09 -22.07
N GLY A 232 -8.74 -19.73 -21.85
CA GLY A 232 -9.34 -18.49 -22.35
C GLY A 232 -9.43 -17.34 -21.36
N LEU A 233 -8.95 -17.53 -20.12
CA LEU A 233 -9.03 -16.54 -19.04
C LEU A 233 -7.76 -15.69 -18.93
#